data_75950a79e471733bdbc70ecbd871462c
#
_entry.id   75950a79e471733bdbc70ecbd871462c
#
_cell.length_a   1.000
_cell.length_b   1.000
_cell.length_c   1.000
_cell.angle_alpha   90.00
_cell.angle_beta   90.00
_cell.angle_gamma   90.00
#
_symmetry.space_group_name_H-M   'P 1'
#
loop_
_entity.id
_entity.type
_entity.pdbx_description
1 polymer ?
#
loop_
_entity_poly.entity_id
_entity_poly.type
_entity_poly.pdbx_seq_one_letter_code
_entity_poly.pdbx_strand_id
1 'polypeptide(L)'
;MSKKVIEAQNVDYKYPDGYRAIKNISLYVKEGEKLGIIGANGAGKSTMLKLLIGILSAESGKIIINDILINKKNLKEIRKNVGFVFQESDNQLFMNTVYDDIVFGLRSSKESEENIKLKVNTIIEKFQIEKLINKQIYKLSGGEKKIVAIAGIMIMNPEIILMDEVTSSLDPKSRRIVINLIKDLKETIVIASHDLDMILDVCDRVLVLNNGEIIQEGQSYSILSNKKIMEESNLELPLSLIKNKFIKKC
;
A
#
# COMPACT_ATOMS: atom_id res chain seq x y z
N MET A 1 -4.91 24.72 2.24
CA MET A 1 -4.88 23.53 1.31
C MET A 1 -3.95 22.51 1.90
N SER A 2 -4.33 21.21 2.00
CA SER A 2 -3.46 20.17 2.47
C SER A 2 -2.25 19.98 1.53
N LYS A 3 -1.06 19.76 2.10
CA LYS A 3 0.19 19.61 1.37
C LYS A 3 0.11 18.35 0.48
N LYS A 4 0.62 18.42 -0.75
CA LYS A 4 0.86 17.24 -1.58
C LYS A 4 2.18 16.61 -1.16
N VAL A 5 2.17 15.32 -0.86
CA VAL A 5 3.37 14.57 -0.44
C VAL A 5 3.84 13.58 -1.49
N ILE A 6 2.98 13.25 -2.47
CA ILE A 6 3.34 12.49 -3.68
C ILE A 6 2.83 13.27 -4.88
N GLU A 7 3.67 13.47 -5.88
CA GLU A 7 3.28 13.98 -7.19
C GLU A 7 3.98 13.17 -8.29
N ALA A 8 3.19 12.67 -9.24
CA ALA A 8 3.67 12.08 -10.49
C ALA A 8 3.17 12.94 -11.64
N GLN A 9 4.03 13.26 -12.60
CA GLN A 9 3.70 14.15 -13.72
C GLN A 9 4.13 13.50 -15.03
N ASN A 10 3.15 13.19 -15.89
CA ASN A 10 3.32 12.61 -17.22
C ASN A 10 4.27 11.39 -17.22
N VAL A 11 4.06 10.47 -16.26
CA VAL A 11 4.93 9.31 -16.06
C VAL A 11 4.61 8.22 -17.08
N ASP A 12 5.64 7.73 -17.75
CA ASP A 12 5.60 6.56 -18.62
C ASP A 12 6.56 5.49 -18.10
N TYR A 13 6.18 4.22 -18.32
CA TYR A 13 7.06 3.10 -18.03
C TYR A 13 6.78 1.92 -18.95
N LYS A 14 7.86 1.36 -19.48
CA LYS A 14 7.88 0.15 -20.31
C LYS A 14 8.85 -0.87 -19.72
N TYR A 15 8.41 -2.12 -19.63
CA TYR A 15 9.25 -3.24 -19.23
C TYR A 15 10.26 -3.60 -20.33
N PRO A 16 11.37 -4.32 -20.01
CA PRO A 16 12.39 -4.70 -21.00
C PRO A 16 11.86 -5.57 -22.15
N ASP A 17 10.77 -6.31 -21.93
CA ASP A 17 10.08 -7.10 -22.94
C ASP A 17 9.23 -6.27 -23.92
N GLY A 18 9.19 -4.95 -23.73
CA GLY A 18 8.41 -4.02 -24.56
C GLY A 18 7.01 -3.72 -24.05
N TYR A 19 6.53 -4.38 -22.99
CA TYR A 19 5.20 -4.12 -22.44
C TYR A 19 5.12 -2.73 -21.77
N ARG A 20 4.23 -1.88 -22.27
CA ARG A 20 4.02 -0.52 -21.77
C ARG A 20 2.98 -0.53 -20.67
N ALA A 21 3.49 -0.59 -19.42
CA ALA A 21 2.66 -0.79 -18.21
C ALA A 21 2.09 0.50 -17.63
N ILE A 22 2.72 1.65 -17.89
CA ILE A 22 2.28 2.98 -17.46
C ILE A 22 2.38 3.91 -18.65
N LYS A 23 1.33 4.71 -18.89
CA LYS A 23 1.18 5.58 -20.05
C LYS A 23 0.69 6.96 -19.60
N ASN A 24 1.60 7.93 -19.61
CA ASN A 24 1.31 9.34 -19.35
C ASN A 24 0.50 9.58 -18.06
N ILE A 25 0.82 8.87 -16.97
CA ILE A 25 0.11 9.01 -15.71
C ILE A 25 0.53 10.28 -15.00
N SER A 26 -0.47 11.09 -14.60
CA SER A 26 -0.32 12.19 -13.66
C SER A 26 -1.25 11.97 -12.47
N LEU A 27 -0.69 12.02 -11.26
CA LEU A 27 -1.47 11.88 -10.02
C LEU A 27 -0.81 12.68 -8.88
N TYR A 28 -1.56 12.91 -7.83
CA TYR A 28 -1.03 13.44 -6.57
C TYR A 28 -1.67 12.74 -5.37
N VAL A 29 -1.01 12.79 -4.22
CA VAL A 29 -1.56 12.35 -2.94
C VAL A 29 -1.30 13.42 -1.90
N LYS A 30 -2.30 13.74 -1.10
CA LYS A 30 -2.22 14.73 -0.03
C LYS A 30 -1.73 14.07 1.26
N GLU A 31 -1.12 14.88 2.13
CA GLU A 31 -0.73 14.44 3.47
C GLU A 31 -1.92 13.89 4.25
N GLY A 32 -1.77 12.72 4.85
CA GLY A 32 -2.80 11.99 5.60
C GLY A 32 -3.89 11.35 4.75
N GLU A 33 -3.86 11.48 3.41
CA GLU A 33 -4.82 10.87 2.49
C GLU A 33 -4.57 9.35 2.35
N LYS A 34 -5.66 8.57 2.31
CA LYS A 34 -5.65 7.16 1.92
C LYS A 34 -6.18 7.04 0.49
N LEU A 35 -5.26 6.84 -0.46
CA LEU A 35 -5.57 6.71 -1.89
C LEU A 35 -5.62 5.25 -2.31
N GLY A 36 -6.73 4.81 -2.91
CA GLY A 36 -6.85 3.52 -3.56
C GLY A 36 -6.46 3.58 -5.03
N ILE A 37 -5.68 2.63 -5.51
CA ILE A 37 -5.43 2.38 -6.94
C ILE A 37 -6.08 1.06 -7.29
N ILE A 38 -7.15 1.09 -8.08
CA ILE A 38 -7.91 -0.07 -8.50
C ILE A 38 -7.78 -0.31 -10.02
N GLY A 39 -8.11 -1.51 -10.45
CA GLY A 39 -8.07 -1.91 -11.85
C GLY A 39 -7.92 -3.42 -12.00
N ALA A 40 -8.16 -3.93 -13.17
CA ALA A 40 -7.99 -5.35 -13.48
C ALA A 40 -6.52 -5.82 -13.29
N ASN A 41 -6.31 -7.14 -13.31
CA ASN A 41 -4.96 -7.69 -13.31
C ASN A 41 -4.21 -7.21 -14.56
N GLY A 42 -2.94 -6.78 -14.38
CA GLY A 42 -2.16 -6.20 -15.48
C GLY A 42 -2.44 -4.71 -15.78
N ALA A 43 -3.37 -4.04 -15.08
CA ALA A 43 -3.67 -2.63 -15.32
C ALA A 43 -2.52 -1.65 -15.00
N GLY A 44 -1.46 -2.09 -14.31
CA GLY A 44 -0.31 -1.26 -13.96
C GLY A 44 -0.22 -0.88 -12.48
N LYS A 45 -1.12 -1.35 -11.61
CA LYS A 45 -1.20 -0.97 -10.18
C LYS A 45 0.12 -1.16 -9.42
N SER A 46 0.64 -2.38 -9.37
CA SER A 46 1.92 -2.70 -8.68
C SER A 46 3.11 -2.00 -9.35
N THR A 47 3.06 -1.80 -10.68
CA THR A 47 4.09 -1.06 -11.42
C THR A 47 4.11 0.38 -10.95
N MET A 48 2.95 1.03 -10.80
CA MET A 48 2.86 2.40 -10.31
C MET A 48 3.43 2.53 -8.89
N LEU A 49 3.09 1.63 -7.96
CA LEU A 49 3.67 1.64 -6.61
C LEU A 49 5.20 1.49 -6.63
N LYS A 50 5.74 0.60 -7.47
CA LYS A 50 7.19 0.40 -7.61
C LYS A 50 7.91 1.63 -8.19
N LEU A 51 7.25 2.38 -9.06
CA LEU A 51 7.74 3.67 -9.56
C LEU A 51 7.75 4.72 -8.44
N LEU A 52 6.68 4.80 -7.61
CA LEU A 52 6.57 5.75 -6.50
C LEU A 52 7.64 5.57 -5.43
N ILE A 53 8.24 4.38 -5.27
CA ILE A 53 9.37 4.15 -4.34
C ILE A 53 10.72 4.05 -5.06
N GLY A 54 10.75 4.24 -6.37
CA GLY A 54 11.97 4.15 -7.16
C GLY A 54 12.61 2.76 -7.21
N ILE A 55 11.81 1.68 -7.10
CA ILE A 55 12.24 0.31 -7.45
C ILE A 55 12.35 0.21 -8.96
N LEU A 56 11.42 0.81 -9.69
CA LEU A 56 11.46 1.00 -11.13
C LEU A 56 11.77 2.47 -11.42
N SER A 57 12.44 2.73 -12.54
CA SER A 57 12.73 4.09 -12.99
C SER A 57 11.82 4.44 -14.17
N ALA A 58 11.10 5.56 -14.08
CA ALA A 58 10.26 6.03 -15.18
C ALA A 58 11.07 6.23 -16.47
N GLU A 59 10.47 5.91 -17.61
CA GLU A 59 11.05 6.17 -18.94
C GLU A 59 10.96 7.67 -19.27
N SER A 60 9.84 8.29 -18.90
CA SER A 60 9.63 9.73 -19.02
C SER A 60 8.78 10.26 -17.85
N GLY A 61 8.65 11.57 -17.75
CA GLY A 61 7.96 12.24 -16.67
C GLY A 61 8.81 12.38 -15.42
N LYS A 62 8.17 12.76 -14.32
CA LYS A 62 8.85 12.93 -13.03
C LYS A 62 7.94 12.52 -11.87
N ILE A 63 8.58 12.03 -10.80
CA ILE A 63 7.92 11.68 -9.55
C ILE A 63 8.62 12.43 -8.42
N ILE A 64 7.84 13.09 -7.58
CA ILE A 64 8.29 13.91 -6.47
C ILE A 64 7.64 13.36 -5.19
N ILE A 65 8.45 13.10 -4.16
CA ILE A 65 8.02 12.65 -2.84
C ILE A 65 8.53 13.65 -1.81
N ASN A 66 7.63 14.24 -1.02
CA ASN A 66 7.98 15.28 -0.03
C ASN A 66 8.91 16.36 -0.62
N ASP A 67 8.55 16.91 -1.77
CA ASP A 67 9.30 17.92 -2.52
C ASP A 67 10.67 17.43 -3.09
N ILE A 68 10.99 16.12 -2.97
CA ILE A 68 12.24 15.54 -3.44
C ILE A 68 11.97 14.74 -4.72
N LEU A 69 12.66 15.08 -5.82
CA LEU A 69 12.58 14.36 -7.09
C LEU A 69 13.18 12.95 -6.94
N ILE A 70 12.43 11.93 -7.37
CA ILE A 70 12.94 10.55 -7.42
C ILE A 70 14.04 10.44 -8.48
N ASN A 71 15.26 10.13 -8.04
CA ASN A 71 16.40 9.78 -8.87
C ASN A 71 17.39 8.95 -8.05
N LYS A 72 18.38 8.33 -8.69
CA LYS A 72 19.34 7.44 -8.02
C LYS A 72 20.06 8.07 -6.82
N LYS A 73 20.26 9.39 -6.82
CA LYS A 73 20.98 10.10 -5.73
C LYS A 73 20.09 10.26 -4.49
N ASN A 74 18.79 10.47 -4.69
CA ASN A 74 17.84 10.81 -3.61
C ASN A 74 17.08 9.58 -3.05
N LEU A 75 17.20 8.39 -3.66
CA LEU A 75 16.45 7.18 -3.23
C LEU A 75 16.68 6.84 -1.76
N LYS A 76 17.89 7.02 -1.24
CA LYS A 76 18.19 6.70 0.16
C LYS A 76 17.42 7.62 1.12
N GLU A 77 17.31 8.89 0.78
CA GLU A 77 16.56 9.88 1.57
C GLU A 77 15.05 9.61 1.51
N ILE A 78 14.51 9.41 0.31
CA ILE A 78 13.10 9.12 0.08
C ILE A 78 12.67 7.86 0.84
N ARG A 79 13.44 6.77 0.73
CA ARG A 79 13.13 5.48 1.35
C ARG A 79 13.23 5.46 2.89
N LYS A 80 13.76 6.50 3.52
CA LYS A 80 13.67 6.66 4.97
C LYS A 80 12.26 7.01 5.44
N ASN A 81 11.51 7.74 4.59
CA ASN A 81 10.19 8.28 4.93
C ASN A 81 9.05 7.53 4.24
N VAL A 82 9.37 6.58 3.35
CA VAL A 82 8.38 5.79 2.60
C VAL A 82 8.54 4.32 2.92
N GLY A 83 7.52 3.73 3.52
CA GLY A 83 7.40 2.30 3.72
C GLY A 83 6.74 1.61 2.53
N PHE A 84 7.12 0.36 2.24
CA PHE A 84 6.51 -0.46 1.21
C PHE A 84 6.11 -1.82 1.76
N VAL A 85 4.84 -2.18 1.64
CA VAL A 85 4.32 -3.50 2.02
C VAL A 85 4.07 -4.30 0.75
N PHE A 86 4.81 -5.39 0.59
CA PHE A 86 4.71 -6.26 -0.58
C PHE A 86 3.47 -7.16 -0.52
N GLN A 87 2.98 -7.54 -1.70
CA GLN A 87 1.88 -8.50 -1.84
C GLN A 87 2.18 -9.81 -1.10
N GLU A 88 3.33 -10.41 -1.37
CA GLU A 88 3.79 -11.62 -0.71
C GLU A 88 4.67 -11.27 0.49
N SER A 89 4.21 -11.56 1.71
CA SER A 89 4.97 -11.26 2.92
C SER A 89 6.28 -12.05 3.01
N ASP A 90 6.37 -13.21 2.36
CA ASP A 90 7.59 -14.01 2.30
C ASP A 90 8.72 -13.32 1.50
N ASN A 91 8.39 -12.39 0.63
CA ASN A 91 9.37 -11.55 -0.07
C ASN A 91 9.88 -10.38 0.79
N GLN A 92 9.25 -10.12 1.92
CA GLN A 92 9.56 -9.03 2.84
C GLN A 92 10.21 -9.51 4.13
N LEU A 93 9.71 -10.62 4.69
CA LEU A 93 10.18 -11.19 5.96
C LEU A 93 11.29 -12.19 5.67
N PHE A 94 12.51 -11.91 6.12
CA PHE A 94 13.70 -12.69 5.78
C PHE A 94 14.57 -13.10 6.98
N MET A 95 14.26 -12.62 8.18
CA MET A 95 14.95 -13.01 9.40
C MET A 95 14.35 -14.30 10.00
N ASN A 96 15.04 -14.90 10.97
CA ASN A 96 14.59 -16.16 11.59
C ASN A 96 13.39 -15.94 12.52
N THR A 97 13.39 -14.86 13.30
CA THR A 97 12.34 -14.54 14.27
C THR A 97 11.62 -13.24 13.93
N VAL A 98 10.40 -13.09 14.44
CA VAL A 98 9.61 -11.86 14.30
C VAL A 98 10.34 -10.68 14.91
N TYR A 99 10.95 -10.86 16.11
CA TYR A 99 11.73 -9.81 16.75
C TYR A 99 12.86 -9.30 15.87
N ASP A 100 13.68 -10.22 15.34
CA ASP A 100 14.84 -9.85 14.52
C ASP A 100 14.42 -9.13 13.24
N ASP A 101 13.29 -9.53 12.63
CA ASP A 101 12.79 -8.90 11.42
C ASP A 101 12.29 -7.46 11.69
N ILE A 102 11.49 -7.28 12.75
CA ILE A 102 10.98 -5.97 13.15
C ILE A 102 12.13 -4.99 13.47
N VAL A 103 13.18 -5.42 14.20
CA VAL A 103 14.28 -4.53 14.59
C VAL A 103 15.33 -4.33 13.51
N PHE A 104 15.30 -5.09 12.44
CA PHE A 104 16.33 -5.07 11.39
C PHE A 104 16.59 -3.66 10.84
N GLY A 105 15.53 -2.93 10.50
CA GLY A 105 15.62 -1.57 9.97
C GLY A 105 16.29 -0.60 10.97
N LEU A 106 15.91 -0.68 12.24
CA LEU A 106 16.47 0.16 13.31
C LEU A 106 17.97 -0.13 13.54
N ARG A 107 18.35 -1.42 13.59
CA ARG A 107 19.76 -1.82 13.72
C ARG A 107 20.58 -1.39 12.52
N SER A 108 20.03 -1.51 11.31
CA SER A 108 20.69 -1.02 10.08
C SER A 108 20.89 0.49 10.08
N SER A 109 20.02 1.24 10.76
CA SER A 109 20.11 2.68 10.96
C SER A 109 21.02 3.07 12.15
N LYS A 110 21.65 2.07 12.82
CA LYS A 110 22.51 2.25 14.00
C LYS A 110 21.79 2.92 15.19
N GLU A 111 20.51 2.65 15.35
CA GLU A 111 19.73 3.07 16.51
C GLU A 111 20.31 2.42 17.78
N SER A 112 20.21 3.08 18.94
CA SER A 112 20.65 2.50 20.20
C SER A 112 19.71 1.37 20.64
N GLU A 113 20.24 0.32 21.30
CA GLU A 113 19.42 -0.81 21.80
C GLU A 113 18.34 -0.36 22.79
N GLU A 114 18.56 0.73 23.53
CA GLU A 114 17.56 1.32 24.42
C GLU A 114 16.37 1.88 23.62
N ASN A 115 16.62 2.67 22.58
CA ASN A 115 15.58 3.20 21.69
C ASN A 115 14.87 2.10 20.92
N ILE A 116 15.60 1.08 20.45
CA ILE A 116 15.01 -0.11 19.79
C ILE A 116 14.00 -0.75 20.75
N LYS A 117 14.36 -1.00 21.99
CA LYS A 117 13.49 -1.63 22.98
C LYS A 117 12.21 -0.84 23.23
N LEU A 118 12.31 0.50 23.33
CA LEU A 118 11.15 1.36 23.48
C LEU A 118 10.22 1.31 22.27
N LYS A 119 10.77 1.43 21.06
CA LYS A 119 9.99 1.38 19.81
C LYS A 119 9.33 0.02 19.63
N VAL A 120 10.03 -1.08 19.92
CA VAL A 120 9.50 -2.43 19.83
C VAL A 120 8.29 -2.61 20.76
N ASN A 121 8.38 -2.17 22.02
CA ASN A 121 7.26 -2.26 22.96
C ASN A 121 6.02 -1.53 22.42
N THR A 122 6.20 -0.30 21.89
CA THR A 122 5.11 0.48 21.28
C THR A 122 4.47 -0.25 20.09
N ILE A 123 5.29 -0.87 19.23
CA ILE A 123 4.79 -1.61 18.06
C ILE A 123 4.07 -2.90 18.50
N ILE A 124 4.61 -3.63 19.47
CA ILE A 124 3.98 -4.84 20.01
C ILE A 124 2.55 -4.53 20.49
N GLU A 125 2.38 -3.49 21.30
CA GLU A 125 1.09 -3.06 21.82
C GLU A 125 0.15 -2.60 20.69
N LYS A 126 0.62 -1.71 19.80
CA LYS A 126 -0.18 -1.17 18.70
C LYS A 126 -0.70 -2.26 17.77
N PHE A 127 0.10 -3.29 17.49
CA PHE A 127 -0.21 -4.36 16.54
C PHE A 127 -0.72 -5.64 17.21
N GLN A 128 -0.75 -5.70 18.55
CA GLN A 128 -1.18 -6.84 19.35
C GLN A 128 -0.44 -8.14 18.99
N ILE A 129 0.88 -8.02 18.85
CA ILE A 129 1.77 -9.11 18.40
C ILE A 129 2.63 -9.72 19.53
N GLU A 130 2.26 -9.54 20.80
CA GLU A 130 3.00 -10.03 21.97
C GLU A 130 3.27 -11.54 21.88
N LYS A 131 2.28 -12.30 21.40
CA LYS A 131 2.38 -13.75 21.25
C LYS A 131 3.23 -14.19 20.05
N LEU A 132 3.53 -13.26 19.14
CA LEU A 132 4.25 -13.54 17.91
C LEU A 132 5.72 -13.20 18.00
N ILE A 133 6.12 -12.25 18.85
CA ILE A 133 7.44 -11.60 18.85
C ILE A 133 8.62 -12.58 18.92
N ASN A 134 8.47 -13.70 19.63
CA ASN A 134 9.49 -14.73 19.78
C ASN A 134 9.27 -15.92 18.81
N LYS A 135 8.25 -15.89 17.96
CA LYS A 135 8.02 -16.96 16.98
C LYS A 135 9.00 -16.88 15.82
N GLN A 136 9.29 -18.03 15.27
CA GLN A 136 9.97 -18.15 13.97
C GLN A 136 9.01 -17.77 12.84
N ILE A 137 9.49 -16.99 11.85
CA ILE A 137 8.65 -16.45 10.77
C ILE A 137 7.95 -17.56 9.98
N TYR A 138 8.62 -18.69 9.73
CA TYR A 138 8.01 -19.81 8.98
C TYR A 138 6.86 -20.52 9.72
N LYS A 139 6.67 -20.24 11.03
CA LYS A 139 5.56 -20.78 11.84
C LYS A 139 4.33 -19.86 11.85
N LEU A 140 4.42 -18.70 11.23
CA LEU A 140 3.31 -17.74 11.17
C LEU A 140 2.30 -18.13 10.10
N SER A 141 1.01 -17.89 10.38
CA SER A 141 -0.04 -17.89 9.35
C SER A 141 0.15 -16.73 8.38
N GLY A 142 -0.49 -16.76 7.20
CA GLY A 142 -0.42 -15.67 6.22
C GLY A 142 -0.86 -14.33 6.80
N GLY A 143 -1.93 -14.32 7.61
CA GLY A 143 -2.40 -13.13 8.29
C GLY A 143 -1.40 -12.60 9.34
N GLU A 144 -0.82 -13.48 10.16
CA GLU A 144 0.23 -13.12 11.11
C GLU A 144 1.46 -12.53 10.40
N LYS A 145 1.90 -13.15 9.29
CA LYS A 145 3.00 -12.62 8.45
C LYS A 145 2.68 -11.22 7.93
N LYS A 146 1.45 -10.96 7.47
CA LYS A 146 1.05 -9.65 6.96
C LYS A 146 1.08 -8.59 8.06
N ILE A 147 0.58 -8.89 9.25
CA ILE A 147 0.61 -7.98 10.40
C ILE A 147 2.07 -7.66 10.79
N VAL A 148 2.92 -8.69 10.86
CA VAL A 148 4.36 -8.53 11.18
C VAL A 148 5.07 -7.70 10.11
N ALA A 149 4.79 -7.92 8.82
CA ALA A 149 5.35 -7.15 7.72
C ALA A 149 4.97 -5.66 7.80
N ILE A 150 3.72 -5.34 8.15
CA ILE A 150 3.28 -3.97 8.36
C ILE A 150 3.95 -3.39 9.62
N ALA A 151 4.01 -4.13 10.73
CA ALA A 151 4.67 -3.70 11.96
C ALA A 151 6.15 -3.36 11.75
N GLY A 152 6.88 -4.19 10.97
CA GLY A 152 8.28 -3.96 10.60
C GLY A 152 8.51 -2.70 9.76
N ILE A 153 7.51 -2.26 8.99
CA ILE A 153 7.56 -0.97 8.30
C ILE A 153 7.23 0.16 9.29
N MET A 154 6.19 -0.01 10.11
CA MET A 154 5.70 1.03 11.02
C MET A 154 6.69 1.39 12.12
N ILE A 155 7.56 0.48 12.56
CA ILE A 155 8.58 0.77 13.57
C ILE A 155 9.60 1.82 13.10
N MET A 156 9.77 1.97 11.76
CA MET A 156 10.60 3.00 11.15
C MET A 156 9.95 4.38 11.12
N ASN A 157 8.67 4.47 11.53
CA ASN A 157 7.87 5.70 11.56
C ASN A 157 7.81 6.42 10.19
N PRO A 158 7.39 5.73 9.11
CA PRO A 158 7.31 6.34 7.78
C PRO A 158 6.17 7.38 7.73
N GLU A 159 6.33 8.43 6.93
CA GLU A 159 5.29 9.41 6.65
C GLU A 159 4.30 8.91 5.58
N ILE A 160 4.79 8.07 4.68
CA ILE A 160 4.04 7.52 3.54
C ILE A 160 4.19 5.99 3.54
N ILE A 161 3.08 5.29 3.28
CA ILE A 161 3.07 3.84 3.17
C ILE A 161 2.46 3.45 1.83
N LEU A 162 3.19 2.67 1.05
CA LEU A 162 2.71 2.07 -0.19
C LEU A 162 2.39 0.60 0.06
N MET A 163 1.18 0.16 -0.27
CA MET A 163 0.69 -1.19 0.01
C MET A 163 0.24 -1.88 -1.27
N ASP A 164 0.87 -3.00 -1.60
CA ASP A 164 0.52 -3.79 -2.78
C ASP A 164 -0.25 -5.05 -2.37
N GLU A 165 -1.55 -5.12 -2.73
CA GLU A 165 -2.46 -6.27 -2.53
C GLU A 165 -2.42 -6.86 -1.10
N VAL A 166 -2.47 -6.01 -0.08
CA VAL A 166 -2.23 -6.39 1.34
C VAL A 166 -3.27 -7.35 1.94
N THR A 167 -4.45 -7.49 1.33
CA THR A 167 -5.49 -8.42 1.77
C THR A 167 -5.57 -9.69 0.94
N SER A 168 -4.77 -9.81 -0.13
CA SER A 168 -4.77 -10.98 -0.98
C SER A 168 -4.35 -12.24 -0.22
N SER A 169 -4.98 -13.37 -0.55
CA SER A 169 -4.67 -14.69 0.04
C SER A 169 -4.88 -14.80 1.57
N LEU A 170 -5.57 -13.83 2.19
CA LEU A 170 -5.91 -13.88 3.61
C LEU A 170 -7.28 -14.55 3.83
N ASP A 171 -7.38 -15.33 4.90
CA ASP A 171 -8.67 -15.79 5.39
C ASP A 171 -9.55 -14.61 5.86
N PRO A 172 -10.88 -14.77 5.93
CA PRO A 172 -11.78 -13.65 6.24
C PRO A 172 -11.51 -12.95 7.57
N LYS A 173 -11.05 -13.68 8.59
CA LYS A 173 -10.72 -13.11 9.91
C LYS A 173 -9.45 -12.28 9.84
N SER A 174 -8.38 -12.84 9.29
CA SER A 174 -7.11 -12.15 9.09
C SER A 174 -7.27 -10.91 8.20
N ARG A 175 -8.05 -11.03 7.10
CA ARG A 175 -8.39 -9.91 6.23
C ARG A 175 -9.04 -8.78 7.04
N ARG A 176 -10.04 -9.07 7.88
CA ARG A 176 -10.72 -8.06 8.70
C ARG A 176 -9.76 -7.36 9.68
N ILE A 177 -8.87 -8.12 10.32
CA ILE A 177 -7.85 -7.58 11.23
C ILE A 177 -6.95 -6.59 10.48
N VAL A 178 -6.42 -6.97 9.32
CA VAL A 178 -5.55 -6.10 8.50
C VAL A 178 -6.28 -4.84 8.05
N ILE A 179 -7.54 -4.94 7.61
CA ILE A 179 -8.35 -3.78 7.22
C ILE A 179 -8.51 -2.81 8.39
N ASN A 180 -8.91 -3.30 9.57
CA ASN A 180 -9.09 -2.46 10.75
C ASN A 180 -7.79 -1.77 11.15
N LEU A 181 -6.67 -2.50 11.12
CA LEU A 181 -5.36 -1.96 11.38
C LEU A 181 -5.01 -0.80 10.41
N ILE A 182 -5.24 -0.98 9.11
CA ILE A 182 -4.96 0.06 8.11
C ILE A 182 -5.88 1.29 8.30
N LYS A 183 -7.13 1.07 8.72
CA LYS A 183 -8.07 2.18 9.03
C LYS A 183 -7.57 3.07 10.15
N ASP A 184 -6.93 2.49 11.17
CA ASP A 184 -6.44 3.19 12.35
C ASP A 184 -5.11 3.92 12.10
N LEU A 185 -4.41 3.61 11.00
CA LEU A 185 -3.19 4.33 10.60
C LEU A 185 -3.52 5.77 10.19
N LYS A 186 -2.69 6.72 10.60
CA LYS A 186 -2.85 8.18 10.31
C LYS A 186 -1.91 8.65 9.19
N GLU A 187 -1.00 7.82 8.80
CA GLU A 187 0.00 8.07 7.77
C GLU A 187 -0.67 8.25 6.40
N THR A 188 0.02 8.89 5.47
CA THR A 188 -0.40 8.91 4.06
C THR A 188 -0.27 7.52 3.48
N ILE A 189 -1.32 6.97 2.88
CA ILE A 189 -1.31 5.59 2.39
C ILE A 189 -1.74 5.55 0.92
N VAL A 190 -1.00 4.80 0.11
CA VAL A 190 -1.42 4.43 -1.24
C VAL A 190 -1.57 2.91 -1.31
N ILE A 191 -2.77 2.45 -1.62
CA ILE A 191 -3.10 1.02 -1.66
C ILE A 191 -3.46 0.61 -3.08
N ALA A 192 -2.68 -0.28 -3.68
CA ALA A 192 -3.08 -0.99 -4.89
C ALA A 192 -3.83 -2.26 -4.49
N SER A 193 -5.07 -2.43 -4.97
CA SER A 193 -5.84 -3.64 -4.66
C SER A 193 -6.97 -3.90 -5.65
N HIS A 194 -7.34 -5.18 -5.77
CA HIS A 194 -8.57 -5.64 -6.41
C HIS A 194 -9.70 -5.91 -5.38
N ASP A 195 -9.42 -5.79 -4.07
CA ASP A 195 -10.38 -5.92 -2.98
C ASP A 195 -11.18 -4.61 -2.83
N LEU A 196 -12.24 -4.47 -3.63
CA LEU A 196 -13.01 -3.24 -3.71
C LEU A 196 -13.79 -2.92 -2.43
N ASP A 197 -14.19 -3.93 -1.66
CA ASP A 197 -14.82 -3.72 -0.36
C ASP A 197 -13.82 -3.14 0.67
N MET A 198 -12.57 -3.58 0.65
CA MET A 198 -11.51 -3.00 1.48
C MET A 198 -11.21 -1.56 1.04
N ILE A 199 -11.07 -1.30 -0.25
CA ILE A 199 -10.84 0.06 -0.77
C ILE A 199 -11.98 1.00 -0.38
N LEU A 200 -13.24 0.55 -0.49
CA LEU A 200 -14.41 1.33 -0.08
C LEU A 200 -14.41 1.65 1.42
N ASP A 201 -13.92 0.71 2.24
CA ASP A 201 -13.92 0.80 3.71
C ASP A 201 -12.76 1.66 4.24
N VAL A 202 -11.65 1.79 3.50
CA VAL A 202 -10.40 2.39 3.97
C VAL A 202 -10.04 3.69 3.26
N CYS A 203 -10.26 3.78 1.94
CA CYS A 203 -9.70 4.86 1.13
C CYS A 203 -10.65 6.06 0.98
N ASP A 204 -10.08 7.27 1.03
CA ASP A 204 -10.81 8.53 0.83
C ASP A 204 -11.11 8.75 -0.66
N ARG A 205 -10.13 8.50 -1.51
CA ARG A 205 -10.16 8.71 -2.96
C ARG A 205 -9.62 7.47 -3.68
N VAL A 206 -10.09 7.30 -4.92
CA VAL A 206 -9.72 6.16 -5.76
C VAL A 206 -9.30 6.66 -7.14
N LEU A 207 -8.24 6.05 -7.67
CA LEU A 207 -7.83 6.09 -9.06
C LEU A 207 -8.16 4.77 -9.73
N VAL A 208 -8.85 4.83 -10.86
CA VAL A 208 -9.15 3.64 -11.68
C VAL A 208 -8.14 3.55 -12.80
N LEU A 209 -7.32 2.51 -12.77
CA LEU A 209 -6.32 2.20 -13.78
C LEU A 209 -6.88 1.17 -14.76
N ASN A 210 -6.72 1.46 -16.04
CA ASN A 210 -7.00 0.51 -17.11
C ASN A 210 -5.90 0.60 -18.18
N ASN A 211 -5.29 -0.53 -18.55
CA ASN A 211 -4.24 -0.62 -19.58
C ASN A 211 -3.12 0.42 -19.43
N GLY A 212 -2.72 0.73 -18.19
CA GLY A 212 -1.65 1.66 -17.90
C GLY A 212 -2.05 3.14 -17.89
N GLU A 213 -3.32 3.46 -17.97
CA GLU A 213 -3.86 4.83 -17.97
C GLU A 213 -4.82 5.03 -16.80
N ILE A 214 -4.90 6.26 -16.26
CA ILE A 214 -5.96 6.64 -15.33
C ILE A 214 -7.18 7.01 -16.17
N ILE A 215 -8.25 6.24 -16.02
CA ILE A 215 -9.50 6.48 -16.74
C ILE A 215 -10.53 7.24 -15.90
N GLN A 216 -10.40 7.20 -14.58
CA GLN A 216 -11.27 7.90 -13.66
C GLN A 216 -10.59 8.12 -12.31
N GLU A 217 -10.93 9.23 -11.64
CA GLU A 217 -10.58 9.47 -10.23
C GLU A 217 -11.71 10.17 -9.50
N GLY A 218 -11.79 9.97 -8.18
CA GLY A 218 -12.81 10.61 -7.35
C GLY A 218 -12.90 10.02 -5.95
N GLN A 219 -13.85 10.50 -5.17
CA GLN A 219 -14.17 9.93 -3.86
C GLN A 219 -14.52 8.44 -4.00
N SER A 220 -14.03 7.62 -3.06
CA SER A 220 -14.15 6.15 -3.12
C SER A 220 -15.59 5.69 -3.34
N TYR A 221 -16.53 6.18 -2.53
CA TYR A 221 -17.93 5.81 -2.66
C TYR A 221 -18.52 6.21 -4.03
N SER A 222 -18.21 7.42 -4.52
CA SER A 222 -18.73 7.92 -5.80
C SER A 222 -18.28 7.09 -6.99
N ILE A 223 -17.01 6.67 -6.99
CA ILE A 223 -16.44 5.83 -8.05
C ILE A 223 -16.96 4.39 -7.93
N LEU A 224 -16.82 3.78 -6.74
CA LEU A 224 -17.10 2.37 -6.52
C LEU A 224 -18.59 2.01 -6.57
N SER A 225 -19.49 2.98 -6.37
CA SER A 225 -20.93 2.78 -6.53
C SER A 225 -21.45 2.99 -7.97
N ASN A 226 -20.60 3.51 -8.86
CA ASN A 226 -20.96 3.78 -10.24
C ASN A 226 -20.75 2.55 -11.11
N LYS A 227 -21.86 1.84 -11.40
CA LYS A 227 -21.85 0.61 -12.17
C LYS A 227 -21.19 0.77 -13.55
N LYS A 228 -21.45 1.89 -14.25
CA LYS A 228 -20.90 2.15 -15.57
C LYS A 228 -19.36 2.23 -15.55
N ILE A 229 -18.80 2.99 -14.58
CA ILE A 229 -17.34 3.11 -14.42
C ILE A 229 -16.74 1.73 -14.14
N MET A 230 -17.35 0.94 -13.25
CA MET A 230 -16.85 -0.40 -12.93
C MET A 230 -16.84 -1.32 -14.15
N GLU A 231 -17.95 -1.39 -14.89
CA GLU A 231 -18.06 -2.23 -16.09
C GLU A 231 -17.08 -1.81 -17.20
N GLU A 232 -16.93 -0.52 -17.48
CA GLU A 232 -15.96 0.03 -18.45
C GLU A 232 -14.50 -0.27 -18.04
N SER A 233 -14.27 -0.51 -16.75
CA SER A 233 -12.95 -0.84 -16.18
C SER A 233 -12.70 -2.36 -16.04
N ASN A 234 -13.62 -3.19 -16.52
CA ASN A 234 -13.63 -4.64 -16.28
C ASN A 234 -13.61 -4.98 -14.79
N LEU A 235 -14.33 -4.22 -13.97
CA LEU A 235 -14.50 -4.43 -12.54
C LEU A 235 -15.98 -4.64 -12.21
N GLU A 236 -16.24 -5.34 -11.11
CA GLU A 236 -17.57 -5.47 -10.52
C GLU A 236 -17.79 -4.42 -9.41
N LEU A 237 -19.04 -4.18 -9.03
CA LEU A 237 -19.32 -3.39 -7.84
C LEU A 237 -18.82 -4.10 -6.57
N PRO A 238 -18.40 -3.37 -5.53
CA PRO A 238 -18.17 -3.96 -4.22
C PRO A 238 -19.37 -4.81 -3.76
N LEU A 239 -19.10 -6.01 -3.23
CA LEU A 239 -20.14 -6.94 -2.81
C LEU A 239 -21.07 -6.35 -1.75
N SER A 240 -20.56 -5.49 -0.88
CA SER A 240 -21.34 -4.77 0.13
C SER A 240 -22.38 -3.83 -0.49
N LEU A 241 -22.09 -3.24 -1.65
CA LEU A 241 -23.04 -2.37 -2.36
C LEU A 241 -24.09 -3.14 -3.14
N ILE A 242 -23.77 -4.34 -3.61
CA ILE A 242 -24.72 -5.23 -4.30
C ILE A 242 -25.78 -5.75 -3.31
N LYS A 243 -25.37 -6.23 -2.14
CA LYS A 243 -26.28 -6.77 -1.10
C LYS A 243 -27.31 -5.74 -0.64
N ASN A 244 -26.94 -4.48 -0.50
CA ASN A 244 -27.86 -3.42 -0.09
C ASN A 244 -28.99 -3.16 -1.10
N LYS A 245 -28.85 -3.55 -2.38
CA LYS A 245 -29.92 -3.48 -3.38
C LYS A 245 -30.95 -4.61 -3.24
N PHE A 246 -30.55 -5.77 -2.71
CA PHE A 246 -31.47 -6.90 -2.51
C PHE A 246 -32.32 -6.73 -1.24
N ILE A 247 -31.76 -6.16 -0.18
CA ILE A 247 -32.47 -5.94 1.11
C ILE A 247 -33.53 -4.84 0.99
N LYS A 248 -33.38 -3.85 0.09
CA LYS A 248 -34.39 -2.80 -0.14
C LYS A 248 -35.54 -3.22 -1.07
N LYS A 249 -35.55 -4.47 -1.56
CA LYS A 249 -36.62 -5.01 -2.43
C LYS A 249 -37.50 -6.05 -1.73
N CYS A 250 -37.25 -6.34 -0.46
CA CYS A 250 -38.10 -7.04 0.47
C CYS A 250 -38.64 -6.03 1.50
#